data_31f70d1b602de8cd6aad59c02ea6d9a2
#
_entry.id   31f70d1b602de8cd6aad59c02ea6d9a2
#
_cell.length_a   1.000
_cell.length_b   1.000
_cell.length_c   1.000
_cell.angle_alpha   90.00
_cell.angle_beta   90.00
_cell.angle_gamma   90.00
#
_symmetry.space_group_name_H-M   'P 1'
#
loop_
_entity.id
_entity.type
_entity.pdbx_description
1 polymer ?
#
loop_
_entity_poly.entity_id
_entity_poly.type
_entity_poly.pdbx_seq_one_letter_code
_entity_poly.pdbx_strand_id
1 'polypeptide(L)'
;MIVDDVREVSPVDLVPSPESVMDILTKTGAYRKGHFVYPNGKHASHYFQMPLAFRYYDNARILSVGLSRLFRMEKTIASQLPKVAVISPSPGGIMVAFGVREALTAEQIYWAEMEDGKRQFRQFLGKGDVHPAIIVDDILRSGRAIEETFKLCKEIGTEIIGCGAIVRFEDSPKEFNGVPVKSLLTFDVNFYQTEDEWKHSRSASEAEEEKVRY
;
A
#
# COMPACT_ATOMS: atom_id res chain seq x y z
N MET A 1 -26.24 -35.58 -15.51
CA MET A 1 -25.74 -35.60 -14.13
C MET A 1 -24.43 -34.81 -14.16
N ILE A 2 -24.58 -33.51 -13.93
CA ILE A 2 -23.43 -32.57 -13.93
C ILE A 2 -22.91 -32.60 -12.50
N VAL A 3 -21.72 -33.15 -12.31
CA VAL A 3 -21.01 -33.08 -11.03
C VAL A 3 -20.40 -31.72 -10.99
N ASP A 4 -20.94 -30.81 -10.16
CA ASP A 4 -20.32 -29.53 -9.82
C ASP A 4 -19.00 -29.83 -9.10
N ASP A 5 -17.91 -29.65 -9.81
CA ASP A 5 -16.57 -29.62 -9.24
C ASP A 5 -16.43 -28.33 -8.43
N VAL A 6 -16.98 -28.33 -7.23
CA VAL A 6 -16.76 -27.26 -6.26
C VAL A 6 -15.32 -27.40 -5.79
N ARG A 7 -14.41 -26.71 -6.46
CA ARG A 7 -13.05 -26.55 -5.96
C ARG A 7 -13.13 -25.92 -4.57
N GLU A 8 -12.73 -26.67 -3.56
CA GLU A 8 -12.49 -26.11 -2.22
C GLU A 8 -11.42 -25.03 -2.37
N VAL A 9 -11.85 -23.78 -2.34
CA VAL A 9 -10.95 -22.63 -2.38
C VAL A 9 -10.24 -22.57 -1.03
N SER A 10 -8.96 -22.92 -1.02
CA SER A 10 -8.12 -22.79 0.18
C SER A 10 -8.13 -21.34 0.67
N PRO A 11 -8.12 -21.07 1.98
CA PRO A 11 -8.00 -19.72 2.53
C PRO A 11 -6.80 -18.94 1.97
N VAL A 12 -5.75 -19.62 1.54
CA VAL A 12 -4.56 -19.04 0.90
C VAL A 12 -4.86 -18.50 -0.50
N ASP A 13 -5.83 -19.09 -1.22
CA ASP A 13 -6.22 -18.66 -2.56
C ASP A 13 -6.97 -17.31 -2.59
N LEU A 14 -7.32 -16.77 -1.41
CA LEU A 14 -7.97 -15.46 -1.29
C LEU A 14 -6.96 -14.29 -1.20
N VAL A 15 -5.67 -14.58 -1.03
CA VAL A 15 -4.60 -13.60 -1.15
C VAL A 15 -4.01 -13.76 -2.57
N PRO A 16 -4.08 -12.72 -3.41
CA PRO A 16 -3.52 -12.80 -4.76
C PRO A 16 -2.01 -13.04 -4.68
N SER A 17 -1.48 -13.91 -5.55
CA SER A 17 -0.04 -14.09 -5.65
C SER A 17 0.66 -12.80 -6.11
N PRO A 18 1.95 -12.60 -5.80
CA PRO A 18 2.71 -11.45 -6.29
C PRO A 18 2.64 -11.28 -7.82
N GLU A 19 2.62 -12.38 -8.58
CA GLU A 19 2.48 -12.39 -10.04
C GLU A 19 1.11 -11.87 -10.47
N SER A 20 0.04 -12.29 -9.76
CA SER A 20 -1.32 -11.81 -10.02
C SER A 20 -1.46 -10.33 -9.72
N VAL A 21 -0.84 -9.84 -8.65
CA VAL A 21 -0.79 -8.41 -8.33
C VAL A 21 -0.06 -7.64 -9.42
N MET A 22 1.12 -8.11 -9.84
CA MET A 22 1.91 -7.48 -10.90
C MET A 22 1.15 -7.48 -12.24
N ASP A 23 0.43 -8.54 -12.58
CA ASP A 23 -0.41 -8.62 -13.77
C ASP A 23 -1.53 -7.56 -13.77
N ILE A 24 -2.21 -7.38 -12.62
CA ILE A 24 -3.20 -6.31 -12.45
C ILE A 24 -2.55 -4.93 -12.68
N LEU A 25 -1.40 -4.67 -12.05
CA LEU A 25 -0.73 -3.38 -12.16
C LEU A 25 -0.25 -3.09 -13.59
N THR A 26 0.26 -4.10 -14.28
CA THR A 26 0.71 -3.99 -15.68
C THR A 26 -0.46 -3.75 -16.64
N LYS A 27 -1.51 -4.57 -16.57
CA LYS A 27 -2.68 -4.48 -17.45
C LYS A 27 -3.43 -3.16 -17.31
N THR A 28 -3.42 -2.57 -16.13
CA THR A 28 -4.08 -1.28 -15.88
C THR A 28 -3.21 -0.07 -16.20
N GLY A 29 -1.91 -0.28 -16.49
CA GLY A 29 -0.92 0.78 -16.65
C GLY A 29 -0.50 1.42 -15.32
N ALA A 30 -0.90 0.83 -14.17
CA ALA A 30 -0.48 1.27 -12.85
C ALA A 30 1.01 1.00 -12.60
N TYR A 31 1.57 0.01 -13.26
CA TYR A 31 3.01 -0.26 -13.35
C TYR A 31 3.51 0.00 -14.76
N ARG A 32 4.62 0.70 -14.88
CA ARG A 32 5.26 1.02 -16.17
C ARG A 32 6.77 0.80 -16.09
N LYS A 33 7.34 0.31 -17.19
CA LYS A 33 8.77 0.29 -17.45
C LYS A 33 9.14 1.46 -18.36
N GLY A 34 10.30 2.06 -18.12
CA GLY A 34 10.79 3.18 -18.91
C GLY A 34 11.81 4.00 -18.12
N HIS A 35 12.18 5.16 -18.61
CA HIS A 35 13.00 6.11 -17.88
C HIS A 35 12.10 7.14 -17.17
N PHE A 36 12.10 7.12 -15.85
CA PHE A 36 11.28 8.02 -15.04
C PHE A 36 12.16 8.89 -14.15
N VAL A 37 11.81 10.18 -14.08
CA VAL A 37 12.44 11.13 -13.17
C VAL A 37 11.45 11.46 -12.06
N TYR A 38 11.77 11.09 -10.82
CA TYR A 38 10.94 11.35 -9.66
C TYR A 38 11.03 12.81 -9.19
N PRO A 39 10.04 13.32 -8.43
CA PRO A 39 10.06 14.72 -7.95
C PRO A 39 11.30 15.11 -7.14
N ASN A 40 12.01 14.15 -6.55
CA ASN A 40 13.26 14.35 -5.83
C ASN A 40 14.50 14.32 -6.75
N GLY A 41 14.32 14.32 -8.07
CA GLY A 41 15.37 14.30 -9.07
C GLY A 41 16.01 12.94 -9.34
N LYS A 42 15.62 11.88 -8.62
CA LYS A 42 16.16 10.54 -8.86
C LYS A 42 15.55 9.90 -10.10
N HIS A 43 16.37 9.13 -10.79
CA HIS A 43 16.00 8.37 -11.99
C HIS A 43 15.70 6.91 -11.61
N ALA A 44 14.75 6.29 -12.30
CA ALA A 44 14.42 4.88 -12.14
C ALA A 44 13.91 4.28 -13.46
N SER A 45 13.98 2.96 -13.58
CA SER A 45 13.45 2.21 -14.73
C SER A 45 11.98 1.81 -14.58
N HIS A 46 11.38 2.12 -13.44
CA HIS A 46 10.03 1.69 -13.08
C HIS A 46 9.25 2.82 -12.43
N TYR A 47 7.95 2.86 -12.68
CA TYR A 47 7.04 3.81 -12.07
C TYR A 47 5.72 3.15 -11.72
N PHE A 48 5.18 3.52 -10.57
CA PHE A 48 3.89 3.06 -10.09
C PHE A 48 2.91 4.22 -9.96
N GLN A 49 1.71 4.05 -10.52
CA GLN A 49 0.60 4.98 -10.40
C GLN A 49 -0.66 4.20 -9.99
N MET A 50 -0.75 3.88 -8.71
CA MET A 50 -1.77 2.99 -8.14
C MET A 50 -3.22 3.39 -8.43
N PRO A 51 -3.60 4.70 -8.53
CA PRO A 51 -4.94 5.08 -8.93
C PRO A 51 -5.44 4.45 -10.23
N LEU A 52 -4.53 4.12 -11.17
CA LEU A 52 -4.90 3.45 -12.42
C LEU A 52 -5.41 2.02 -12.21
N ALA A 53 -4.92 1.30 -11.21
CA ALA A 53 -5.44 -0.02 -10.84
C ALA A 53 -6.76 0.12 -10.07
N PHE A 54 -6.82 1.06 -9.14
CA PHE A 54 -7.97 1.25 -8.26
C PHE A 54 -9.20 1.88 -8.94
N ARG A 55 -9.06 2.47 -10.13
CA ARG A 55 -10.23 2.97 -10.90
C ARG A 55 -11.16 1.85 -11.37
N TYR A 56 -10.72 0.59 -11.40
CA TYR A 56 -11.51 -0.57 -11.77
C TYR A 56 -11.99 -1.29 -10.52
N TYR A 57 -13.30 -1.45 -10.39
CA TYR A 57 -13.94 -2.05 -9.23
C TYR A 57 -13.35 -3.42 -8.84
N ASP A 58 -13.24 -4.35 -9.79
CA ASP A 58 -12.75 -5.70 -9.52
C ASP A 58 -11.29 -5.70 -9.03
N ASN A 59 -10.43 -4.88 -9.64
CA ASN A 59 -9.04 -4.77 -9.23
C ASN A 59 -8.90 -4.16 -7.84
N ALA A 60 -9.63 -3.07 -7.55
CA ALA A 60 -9.67 -2.44 -6.24
C ALA A 60 -10.12 -3.44 -5.17
N ARG A 61 -11.16 -4.24 -5.48
CA ARG A 61 -11.67 -5.29 -4.60
C ARG A 61 -10.65 -6.39 -4.36
N ILE A 62 -10.03 -6.94 -5.42
CA ILE A 62 -9.02 -8.01 -5.31
C ILE A 62 -7.85 -7.56 -4.43
N LEU A 63 -7.29 -6.38 -4.69
CA LEU A 63 -6.16 -5.84 -3.95
C LEU A 63 -6.51 -5.54 -2.48
N SER A 64 -7.66 -4.91 -2.24
CA SER A 64 -8.10 -4.56 -0.88
C SER A 64 -8.46 -5.79 -0.05
N VAL A 65 -9.18 -6.76 -0.62
CA VAL A 65 -9.50 -8.02 0.05
C VAL A 65 -8.23 -8.81 0.33
N GLY A 66 -7.30 -8.89 -0.64
CA GLY A 66 -6.03 -9.56 -0.45
C GLY A 66 -5.24 -8.99 0.74
N LEU A 67 -5.07 -7.67 0.80
CA LEU A 67 -4.38 -7.02 1.91
C LEU A 67 -5.12 -7.23 3.25
N SER A 68 -6.45 -7.12 3.24
CA SER A 68 -7.27 -7.36 4.44
C SER A 68 -7.12 -8.78 4.99
N ARG A 69 -6.92 -9.77 4.11
CA ARG A 69 -6.70 -11.17 4.53
C ARG A 69 -5.40 -11.33 5.30
N LEU A 70 -4.33 -10.64 4.88
CA LEU A 70 -3.07 -10.65 5.62
C LEU A 70 -3.24 -10.12 7.05
N PHE A 71 -4.08 -9.11 7.25
CA PHE A 71 -4.41 -8.60 8.60
C PHE A 71 -5.30 -9.58 9.38
N ARG A 72 -6.30 -10.21 8.76
CA ARG A 72 -7.17 -11.19 9.45
C ARG A 72 -6.42 -12.43 9.92
N MET A 73 -5.28 -12.77 9.32
CA MET A 73 -4.43 -13.87 9.78
C MET A 73 -3.73 -13.56 11.11
N GLU A 74 -3.62 -12.30 11.49
CA GLU A 74 -3.08 -11.88 12.79
C GLU A 74 -4.17 -11.96 13.86
N LYS A 75 -3.99 -12.86 14.83
CA LYS A 75 -4.97 -13.10 15.89
C LYS A 75 -5.29 -11.83 16.70
N THR A 76 -4.29 -10.99 16.95
CA THR A 76 -4.43 -9.71 17.65
C THR A 76 -5.36 -8.74 16.93
N ILE A 77 -5.32 -8.71 15.60
CA ILE A 77 -6.19 -7.87 14.77
C ILE A 77 -7.58 -8.51 14.64
N ALA A 78 -7.63 -9.80 14.32
CA ALA A 78 -8.89 -10.52 14.11
C ALA A 78 -9.82 -10.48 15.33
N SER A 79 -9.25 -10.55 16.55
CA SER A 79 -10.02 -10.51 17.81
C SER A 79 -10.59 -9.13 18.13
N GLN A 80 -10.09 -8.06 17.52
CA GLN A 80 -10.54 -6.69 17.75
C GLN A 80 -11.59 -6.22 16.74
N LEU A 81 -11.76 -6.93 15.63
CA LEU A 81 -12.78 -6.58 14.63
C LEU A 81 -14.20 -6.71 15.23
N PRO A 82 -15.13 -5.82 14.87
CA PRO A 82 -15.00 -4.69 13.94
C PRO A 82 -14.43 -3.40 14.58
N LYS A 83 -14.13 -3.37 15.89
CA LYS A 83 -13.68 -2.18 16.65
C LYS A 83 -12.23 -1.81 16.32
N VAL A 84 -11.96 -1.59 15.04
CA VAL A 84 -10.67 -1.21 14.47
C VAL A 84 -10.87 0.02 13.60
N ALA A 85 -9.89 0.91 13.58
CA ALA A 85 -9.77 2.00 12.63
C ALA A 85 -8.81 1.60 11.49
N VAL A 86 -9.07 2.06 10.28
CA VAL A 86 -8.12 2.00 9.16
C VAL A 86 -7.67 3.42 8.85
N ILE A 87 -6.37 3.64 8.79
CA ILE A 87 -5.78 4.97 8.60
C ILE A 87 -4.93 4.98 7.33
N SER A 88 -5.22 5.91 6.42
CA SER A 88 -4.32 6.21 5.32
C SER A 88 -3.29 7.27 5.73
N PRO A 89 -1.98 7.03 5.56
CA PRO A 89 -0.93 7.99 5.87
C PRO A 89 -0.75 9.06 4.78
N SER A 90 -1.39 8.89 3.62
CA SER A 90 -1.19 9.72 2.44
C SER A 90 -2.44 9.77 1.57
N PRO A 91 -2.60 10.78 0.69
CA PRO A 91 -3.70 10.81 -0.27
C PRO A 91 -3.74 9.59 -1.20
N GLY A 92 -2.58 9.03 -1.57
CA GLY A 92 -2.47 7.82 -2.41
C GLY A 92 -3.10 6.59 -1.76
N GLY A 93 -2.93 6.46 -0.45
CA GLY A 93 -3.46 5.33 0.33
C GLY A 93 -4.96 5.40 0.65
N ILE A 94 -5.65 6.52 0.41
CA ILE A 94 -7.07 6.69 0.78
C ILE A 94 -7.95 5.60 0.14
N MET A 95 -7.74 5.31 -1.14
CA MET A 95 -8.53 4.28 -1.85
C MET A 95 -8.29 2.88 -1.25
N VAL A 96 -7.03 2.59 -0.89
CA VAL A 96 -6.66 1.34 -0.21
C VAL A 96 -7.35 1.26 1.14
N ALA A 97 -7.31 2.35 1.92
CA ALA A 97 -7.91 2.41 3.25
C ALA A 97 -9.43 2.17 3.20
N PHE A 98 -10.15 2.76 2.25
CA PHE A 98 -11.57 2.50 2.07
C PHE A 98 -11.84 1.04 1.73
N GLY A 99 -11.13 0.45 0.78
CA GLY A 99 -11.32 -0.94 0.40
C GLY A 99 -10.94 -1.93 1.51
N VAL A 100 -9.86 -1.68 2.24
CA VAL A 100 -9.44 -2.51 3.38
C VAL A 100 -10.43 -2.38 4.54
N ARG A 101 -10.90 -1.17 4.86
CA ARG A 101 -11.92 -0.93 5.88
C ARG A 101 -13.18 -1.75 5.59
N GLU A 102 -13.68 -1.70 4.35
CA GLU A 102 -14.85 -2.45 3.92
C GLU A 102 -14.63 -3.96 4.03
N ALA A 103 -13.50 -4.47 3.51
CA ALA A 103 -13.17 -5.88 3.55
C ALA A 103 -12.94 -6.43 4.97
N LEU A 104 -12.44 -5.60 5.90
CA LEU A 104 -12.30 -5.95 7.31
C LEU A 104 -13.60 -5.76 8.11
N THR A 105 -14.59 -5.05 7.58
CA THR A 105 -15.74 -4.55 8.33
C THR A 105 -15.34 -3.65 9.51
N ALA A 106 -14.24 -2.91 9.34
CA ALA A 106 -13.75 -2.03 10.40
C ALA A 106 -14.67 -0.79 10.56
N GLU A 107 -14.91 -0.38 11.81
CA GLU A 107 -15.88 0.67 12.11
C GLU A 107 -15.44 2.05 11.66
N GLN A 108 -14.14 2.35 11.74
CA GLN A 108 -13.64 3.70 11.52
C GLN A 108 -12.65 3.77 10.36
N ILE A 109 -12.59 4.95 9.73
CA ILE A 109 -11.59 5.28 8.72
C ILE A 109 -11.14 6.74 8.88
N TYR A 110 -9.84 6.96 8.78
CA TYR A 110 -9.22 8.28 8.83
C TYR A 110 -8.09 8.39 7.82
N TRP A 111 -7.68 9.62 7.52
CA TRP A 111 -6.50 9.84 6.70
C TRP A 111 -5.74 11.08 7.16
N ALA A 112 -4.44 11.04 6.94
CA ALA A 112 -3.54 12.14 7.20
C ALA A 112 -3.05 12.76 5.89
N GLU A 113 -2.87 14.06 5.90
CA GLU A 113 -2.38 14.85 4.76
C GLU A 113 -1.23 15.76 5.20
N MET A 114 -0.50 16.25 4.20
CA MET A 114 0.51 17.29 4.43
C MET A 114 -0.17 18.67 4.35
N GLU A 115 -0.01 19.46 5.40
CA GLU A 115 -0.43 20.85 5.44
C GLU A 115 0.70 21.66 6.10
N ASP A 116 1.13 22.73 5.46
CA ASP A 116 2.24 23.59 5.92
C ASP A 116 3.52 22.82 6.29
N GLY A 117 3.84 21.78 5.50
CA GLY A 117 5.03 20.95 5.69
C GLY A 117 4.94 19.94 6.84
N LYS A 118 3.79 19.82 7.49
CA LYS A 118 3.52 18.87 8.57
C LYS A 118 2.40 17.90 8.20
N ARG A 119 2.54 16.66 8.60
CA ARG A 119 1.46 15.68 8.49
C ARG A 119 0.49 15.88 9.62
N GLN A 120 -0.82 15.86 9.30
CA GLN A 120 -1.87 16.00 10.31
C GLN A 120 -3.15 15.31 9.83
N PHE A 121 -4.02 14.95 10.77
CA PHE A 121 -5.36 14.50 10.44
C PHE A 121 -6.20 15.68 9.99
N ARG A 122 -7.01 15.48 8.94
CA ARG A 122 -7.98 16.48 8.47
C ARG A 122 -9.29 16.44 9.28
N GLN A 123 -9.49 15.35 9.98
CA GLN A 123 -10.62 15.17 10.89
C GLN A 123 -10.26 15.72 12.28
N PHE A 124 -11.21 16.34 12.94
CA PHE A 124 -11.04 16.75 14.35
C PHE A 124 -11.11 15.51 15.24
N LEU A 125 -9.97 15.08 15.76
CA LEU A 125 -9.83 13.87 16.57
C LEU A 125 -9.36 14.23 17.97
N GLY A 126 -10.13 13.79 18.98
CA GLY A 126 -9.75 13.86 20.37
C GLY A 126 -9.08 12.58 20.87
N LYS A 127 -8.54 12.63 22.08
CA LYS A 127 -8.00 11.44 22.75
C LYS A 127 -9.13 10.43 23.01
N GLY A 128 -8.93 9.19 22.55
CA GLY A 128 -9.88 8.10 22.74
C GLY A 128 -10.97 8.01 21.66
N ASP A 129 -11.02 8.93 20.69
CA ASP A 129 -12.01 8.88 19.61
C ASP A 129 -11.70 7.78 18.58
N VAL A 130 -10.43 7.41 18.45
CA VAL A 130 -9.96 6.46 17.44
C VAL A 130 -9.71 5.10 18.07
N HIS A 131 -10.34 4.06 17.52
CA HIS A 131 -10.06 2.67 17.88
C HIS A 131 -8.60 2.28 17.61
N PRO A 132 -8.11 1.15 18.15
CA PRO A 132 -6.86 0.58 17.71
C PRO A 132 -6.80 0.49 16.20
N ALA A 133 -5.69 0.90 15.58
CA ALA A 133 -5.70 1.22 14.17
C ALA A 133 -4.71 0.38 13.34
N ILE A 134 -5.06 0.20 12.08
CA ILE A 134 -4.21 -0.36 11.02
C ILE A 134 -3.87 0.78 10.06
N ILE A 135 -2.58 1.03 9.82
CA ILE A 135 -2.13 1.98 8.80
C ILE A 135 -1.95 1.25 7.48
N VAL A 136 -2.60 1.74 6.42
CA VAL A 136 -2.45 1.17 5.06
C VAL A 136 -2.15 2.25 4.03
N ASP A 137 -1.23 1.95 3.13
CA ASP A 137 -0.85 2.82 2.01
C ASP A 137 -0.94 2.07 0.68
N ASP A 138 -0.86 2.78 -0.42
CA ASP A 138 -0.78 2.17 -1.74
C ASP A 138 0.63 1.66 -2.02
N ILE A 139 1.65 2.49 -1.75
CA ILE A 139 3.07 2.15 -1.98
C ILE A 139 3.90 2.55 -0.76
N LEU A 140 4.61 1.59 -0.20
CA LEU A 140 5.61 1.84 0.81
C LEU A 140 7.00 1.93 0.17
N ARG A 141 7.56 3.15 0.18
CA ARG A 141 8.91 3.44 -0.31
C ARG A 141 9.87 3.77 0.83
N SER A 142 9.87 5.00 1.31
CA SER A 142 10.77 5.44 2.40
C SER A 142 10.21 5.19 3.80
N GLY A 143 8.90 4.94 3.91
CA GLY A 143 8.21 4.78 5.19
C GLY A 143 7.92 6.07 5.94
N ARG A 144 8.41 7.22 5.48
CA ARG A 144 8.26 8.51 6.18
C ARG A 144 6.80 8.84 6.50
N ALA A 145 5.89 8.65 5.54
CA ALA A 145 4.46 8.94 5.74
C ALA A 145 3.86 8.09 6.86
N ILE A 146 4.19 6.81 6.89
CA ILE A 146 3.75 5.87 7.92
C ILE A 146 4.34 6.28 9.29
N GLU A 147 5.64 6.55 9.35
CA GLU A 147 6.30 6.93 10.60
C GLU A 147 5.73 8.23 11.19
N GLU A 148 5.48 9.24 10.36
CA GLU A 148 4.82 10.49 10.78
C GLU A 148 3.39 10.22 11.29
N THR A 149 2.65 9.30 10.65
CA THR A 149 1.30 8.91 11.08
C THR A 149 1.33 8.15 12.41
N PHE A 150 2.33 7.29 12.65
CA PHE A 150 2.53 6.68 13.97
C PHE A 150 2.68 7.73 15.08
N LYS A 151 3.41 8.81 14.83
CA LYS A 151 3.56 9.91 15.79
C LYS A 151 2.22 10.60 16.09
N LEU A 152 1.44 10.90 15.04
CA LEU A 152 0.09 11.46 15.19
C LEU A 152 -0.82 10.56 16.01
N CYS A 153 -0.84 9.25 15.73
CA CYS A 153 -1.65 8.29 16.46
C CYS A 153 -1.25 8.24 17.96
N LYS A 154 0.05 8.30 18.24
CA LYS A 154 0.55 8.36 19.62
C LYS A 154 0.07 9.61 20.35
N GLU A 155 0.04 10.78 19.70
CA GLU A 155 -0.43 12.05 20.29
C GLU A 155 -1.90 11.99 20.70
N ILE A 156 -2.76 11.30 19.92
CA ILE A 156 -4.18 11.11 20.24
C ILE A 156 -4.45 9.86 21.07
N GLY A 157 -3.41 9.11 21.45
CA GLY A 157 -3.52 7.93 22.31
C GLY A 157 -4.05 6.68 21.59
N THR A 158 -3.91 6.60 20.26
CA THR A 158 -4.32 5.45 19.46
C THR A 158 -3.18 4.46 19.30
N GLU A 159 -3.45 3.20 19.62
CA GLU A 159 -2.53 2.09 19.39
C GLU A 159 -2.54 1.66 17.92
N ILE A 160 -1.36 1.48 17.31
CA ILE A 160 -1.24 0.90 15.99
C ILE A 160 -0.97 -0.60 16.13
N ILE A 161 -1.90 -1.40 15.60
CA ILE A 161 -1.89 -2.87 15.70
C ILE A 161 -1.55 -3.56 14.38
N GLY A 162 -1.45 -2.81 13.28
CA GLY A 162 -1.09 -3.32 11.97
C GLY A 162 -0.57 -2.24 11.02
N CYS A 163 0.23 -2.65 10.05
CA CYS A 163 0.76 -1.77 9.02
C CYS A 163 0.89 -2.53 7.71
N GLY A 164 0.55 -1.91 6.58
CA GLY A 164 0.72 -2.55 5.27
C GLY A 164 0.57 -1.65 4.08
N ALA A 165 0.93 -2.20 2.91
CA ALA A 165 0.78 -1.54 1.62
C ALA A 165 0.47 -2.58 0.52
N ILE A 166 -0.08 -2.13 -0.60
CA ILE A 166 -0.24 -3.01 -1.77
C ILE A 166 1.13 -3.38 -2.32
N VAL A 167 1.99 -2.38 -2.53
CA VAL A 167 3.37 -2.57 -2.98
C VAL A 167 4.34 -2.07 -1.93
N ARG A 168 5.32 -2.87 -1.57
CA ARG A 168 6.45 -2.48 -0.72
C ARG A 168 7.73 -2.56 -1.52
N PHE A 169 8.57 -1.52 -1.48
CA PHE A 169 9.90 -1.59 -2.07
C PHE A 169 10.84 -2.40 -1.17
N GLU A 170 11.76 -3.15 -1.78
CA GLU A 170 12.63 -4.10 -1.06
C GLU A 170 13.48 -3.41 0.02
N ASP A 171 13.98 -2.20 -0.28
CA ASP A 171 14.79 -1.37 0.60
C ASP A 171 13.99 -0.58 1.66
N SER A 172 12.65 -0.66 1.63
CA SER A 172 11.79 0.02 2.60
C SER A 172 11.78 -0.69 3.96
N PRO A 173 11.42 0.03 5.05
CA PRO A 173 11.29 -0.59 6.36
C PRO A 173 10.35 -1.80 6.36
N LYS A 174 10.76 -2.87 7.05
CA LYS A 174 9.97 -4.11 7.22
C LYS A 174 9.07 -4.08 8.45
N GLU A 175 9.28 -3.11 9.32
CA GLU A 175 8.49 -2.87 10.53
C GLU A 175 8.53 -1.39 10.94
N PHE A 176 7.56 -0.96 11.73
CA PHE A 176 7.51 0.34 12.38
C PHE A 176 7.15 0.16 13.86
N ASN A 177 8.02 0.61 14.76
CA ASN A 177 7.82 0.49 16.22
C ASN A 177 7.43 -0.93 16.67
N GLY A 178 8.04 -1.97 16.08
CA GLY A 178 7.74 -3.37 16.36
C GLY A 178 6.48 -3.93 15.66
N VAL A 179 5.78 -3.12 14.86
CA VAL A 179 4.63 -3.56 14.05
C VAL A 179 5.12 -3.97 12.67
N PRO A 180 5.03 -5.27 12.29
CA PRO A 180 5.46 -5.75 10.99
C PRO A 180 4.63 -5.16 9.84
N VAL A 181 5.29 -4.89 8.71
CA VAL A 181 4.62 -4.44 7.49
C VAL A 181 4.13 -5.63 6.67
N LYS A 182 2.85 -5.65 6.34
CA LYS A 182 2.25 -6.58 5.37
C LYS A 182 2.23 -5.96 3.98
N SER A 183 2.48 -6.76 2.95
CA SER A 183 2.35 -6.29 1.55
C SER A 183 1.92 -7.43 0.64
N LEU A 184 1.21 -7.10 -0.43
CA LEU A 184 0.84 -8.07 -1.46
C LEU A 184 1.99 -8.31 -2.44
N LEU A 185 2.79 -7.28 -2.68
CA LEU A 185 3.93 -7.33 -3.57
C LEU A 185 5.13 -6.65 -2.92
N THR A 186 6.27 -7.32 -2.92
CA THR A 186 7.58 -6.70 -2.65
C THR A 186 8.28 -6.52 -3.99
N PHE A 187 8.77 -5.31 -4.26
CA PHE A 187 9.33 -4.95 -5.56
C PHE A 187 10.69 -4.28 -5.42
N ASP A 188 11.66 -4.77 -6.17
CA ASP A 188 13.00 -4.19 -6.23
C ASP A 188 13.06 -3.04 -7.23
N VAL A 189 13.45 -1.86 -6.78
CA VAL A 189 13.61 -0.66 -7.62
C VAL A 189 14.95 -0.02 -7.36
N ASN A 190 15.77 0.02 -8.40
CA ASN A 190 17.02 0.75 -8.34
C ASN A 190 16.78 2.23 -8.68
N PHE A 191 17.24 3.12 -7.80
CA PHE A 191 17.24 4.56 -8.00
C PHE A 191 18.63 5.06 -8.30
N TYR A 192 18.75 5.92 -9.32
CA TYR A 192 19.98 6.50 -9.79
C TYR A 192 19.97 8.01 -9.56
N GLN A 193 21.12 8.63 -9.29
CA GLN A 193 21.21 10.07 -9.04
C GLN A 193 21.19 10.88 -10.32
N THR A 194 21.67 10.29 -11.42
CA THR A 194 21.78 10.96 -12.74
C THR A 194 21.22 10.09 -13.86
N GLU A 195 20.88 10.72 -14.97
CA GLU A 195 20.49 10.04 -16.19
C GLU A 195 21.61 9.14 -16.74
N ASP A 196 22.86 9.57 -16.60
CA ASP A 196 24.02 8.80 -17.08
C ASP A 196 24.21 7.51 -16.26
N GLU A 197 24.07 7.57 -14.93
CA GLU A 197 24.07 6.37 -14.09
C GLU A 197 22.95 5.41 -14.50
N TRP A 198 21.75 5.93 -14.76
CA TRP A 198 20.64 5.11 -15.23
C TRP A 198 20.93 4.47 -16.57
N LYS A 199 21.44 5.22 -17.57
CA LYS A 199 21.78 4.71 -18.92
C LYS A 199 22.83 3.60 -18.90
N HIS A 200 23.77 3.65 -17.96
CA HIS A 200 24.82 2.63 -17.80
C HIS A 200 24.37 1.43 -16.95
N SER A 201 23.16 1.45 -16.40
CA SER A 201 22.63 0.35 -15.62
C SER A 201 22.08 -0.78 -16.49
N ARG A 202 22.06 -2.02 -15.96
CA ARG A 202 21.39 -3.16 -16.63
C ARG A 202 19.90 -2.90 -16.88
N SER A 203 19.27 -2.12 -16.02
CA SER A 203 17.85 -1.77 -16.12
C SER A 203 17.53 -0.90 -17.34
N ALA A 204 18.51 -0.12 -17.83
CA ALA A 204 18.32 0.71 -19.04
C ALA A 204 18.21 -0.12 -20.33
N SER A 205 18.94 -1.25 -20.40
CA SER A 205 18.87 -2.16 -21.55
C SER A 205 17.56 -2.96 -21.64
N GLU A 206 16.82 -3.03 -20.52
CA GLU A 206 15.54 -3.75 -20.41
C GLU A 206 14.32 -2.81 -20.46
N ALA A 207 14.54 -1.50 -20.36
CA ALA A 207 13.47 -0.50 -20.38
C ALA A 207 13.22 -0.04 -21.81
N GLU A 208 12.01 -0.27 -22.33
CA GLU A 208 11.54 0.43 -23.52
C GLU A 208 11.49 1.94 -23.22
N GLU A 209 12.07 2.76 -24.14
CA GLU A 209 12.22 4.21 -23.98
C GLU A 209 10.87 4.93 -24.00
N GLU A 210 10.16 4.92 -22.90
CA GLU A 210 9.07 5.87 -22.67
C GLU A 210 9.56 6.99 -21.72
N LYS A 211 9.96 8.14 -22.28
CA LYS A 211 10.28 9.34 -21.51
C LYS A 211 8.98 9.98 -21.03
N VAL A 212 8.53 9.64 -19.85
CA VAL A 212 7.43 10.33 -19.19
C VAL A 212 8.03 11.32 -18.18
N ARG A 213 7.89 12.62 -18.48
CA ARG A 213 8.17 13.70 -17.51
C ARG A 213 6.90 14.01 -16.74
N TYR A 214 6.98 13.98 -15.42
CA TYR A 214 5.91 14.43 -14.52
C TYR A 214 6.31 15.72 -13.83
#